data_0721d864d2c8b20c5204db3dce60f4de
#
_entry.id   0721d864d2c8b20c5204db3dce60f4de
#
_cell.length_a   1.000
_cell.length_b   1.000
_cell.length_c   1.000
_cell.angle_alpha   90.00
_cell.angle_beta   90.00
_cell.angle_gamma   90.00
#
_symmetry.space_group_name_H-M   'P 1'
#
loop_
_entity.id
_entity.type
_entity.pdbx_description
1 polymer ?
#
loop_
_entity_poly.entity_id
_entity_poly.type
_entity_poly.pdbx_seq_one_letter_code
_entity_poly.pdbx_strand_id
1 'polypeptide(L)'
;MDFNQIKAAAKAYEADMTRFLRDMIAIPSESCGEEGVVKRIKAEMERLGFDQVEIDGLGNIIGWMGDGEKIIAFDSHIDTVGIGNRNNWTQDPYQGYEDDAVIYGRGGSDQEGGMASAVYGAKIMKDLGLIPANYRIMVVGSVQEEDCDGMCWQYIVNKGFPQAKEKIEFVVSTEPTDGGIYRGHRGRMEIRVDVKGVSCHGSAPERGDNAIYKMADILQEVRALNENPADDSVEIKGLVKMLDPKYNPEHYEDAQFLGRGTCTTSEIFFTSPSRCAVADSCAISIDRRMTAGETWDSCLEEIRQLPAVKRYGDDVKVSMYMYSRPAWTGEVYETECFFPTWINKASAAHVQALIDAHEALFGSERQGHADPDPARDAIHLRRRPLTDKWTFSTNGVSIQGRYGIPCVGFGPGAESQAHAPNEITWKQDLVNCAALYAAVPGLYKEENKTADVTQFRQSLTDNDIK
;
A
#
# COMPACT_ATOMS: atom_id res chain seq x y z
N MET A 1 1.25 -32.16 -7.25
CA MET A 1 0.14 -31.18 -7.29
C MET A 1 -0.51 -31.22 -8.68
N ASP A 2 -1.83 -31.28 -8.75
CA ASP A 2 -2.56 -31.25 -10.03
C ASP A 2 -3.11 -29.83 -10.31
N PHE A 3 -2.41 -29.10 -11.15
CA PHE A 3 -2.78 -27.71 -11.49
C PHE A 3 -4.09 -27.60 -12.28
N ASN A 4 -4.47 -28.64 -13.05
CA ASN A 4 -5.75 -28.65 -13.75
C ASN A 4 -6.91 -28.78 -12.76
N GLN A 5 -6.73 -29.60 -11.72
CA GLN A 5 -7.71 -29.72 -10.65
C GLN A 5 -7.86 -28.42 -9.87
N ILE A 6 -6.77 -27.69 -9.59
CA ILE A 6 -6.78 -26.38 -8.95
C ILE A 6 -7.55 -25.36 -9.79
N LYS A 7 -7.26 -25.25 -11.09
CA LYS A 7 -7.98 -24.37 -12.01
C LYS A 7 -9.48 -24.69 -12.08
N ALA A 8 -9.80 -25.98 -12.15
CA ALA A 8 -11.20 -26.42 -12.18
C ALA A 8 -11.94 -26.06 -10.89
N ALA A 9 -11.30 -26.25 -9.72
CA ALA A 9 -11.86 -25.88 -8.43
C ALA A 9 -12.07 -24.36 -8.33
N ALA A 10 -11.08 -23.56 -8.73
CA ALA A 10 -11.20 -22.10 -8.73
C ALA A 10 -12.33 -21.61 -9.66
N LYS A 11 -12.44 -22.19 -10.85
CA LYS A 11 -13.54 -21.86 -11.77
C LYS A 11 -14.91 -22.26 -11.23
N ALA A 12 -15.00 -23.36 -10.49
CA ALA A 12 -16.25 -23.77 -9.85
C ALA A 12 -16.73 -22.78 -8.77
N TYR A 13 -15.82 -22.04 -8.15
CA TYR A 13 -16.15 -21.01 -7.15
C TYR A 13 -16.35 -19.60 -7.73
N GLU A 14 -16.27 -19.39 -9.04
CA GLU A 14 -16.40 -18.06 -9.66
C GLU A 14 -17.69 -17.34 -9.25
N ALA A 15 -18.82 -18.03 -9.31
CA ALA A 15 -20.10 -17.43 -8.93
C ALA A 15 -20.18 -17.07 -7.44
N ASP A 16 -19.57 -17.90 -6.59
CA ASP A 16 -19.52 -17.63 -5.15
C ASP A 16 -18.60 -16.45 -4.82
N MET A 17 -17.41 -16.36 -5.44
CA MET A 17 -16.51 -15.23 -5.31
C MET A 17 -17.15 -13.93 -5.80
N THR A 18 -17.82 -13.99 -6.95
CA THR A 18 -18.54 -12.84 -7.53
C THR A 18 -19.62 -12.34 -6.57
N ARG A 19 -20.45 -13.24 -6.03
CA ARG A 19 -21.48 -12.88 -5.06
C ARG A 19 -20.87 -12.28 -3.80
N PHE A 20 -19.83 -12.90 -3.26
CA PHE A 20 -19.17 -12.43 -2.05
C PHE A 20 -18.57 -11.03 -2.23
N LEU A 21 -17.90 -10.77 -3.36
CA LEU A 21 -17.38 -9.44 -3.68
C LEU A 21 -18.51 -8.41 -3.81
N ARG A 22 -19.59 -8.74 -4.50
CA ARG A 22 -20.75 -7.83 -4.62
C ARG A 22 -21.37 -7.50 -3.26
N ASP A 23 -21.45 -8.48 -2.37
CA ASP A 23 -21.95 -8.27 -1.01
C ASP A 23 -21.05 -7.34 -0.19
N MET A 24 -19.71 -7.43 -0.36
CA MET A 24 -18.76 -6.52 0.27
C MET A 24 -18.90 -5.10 -0.29
N ILE A 25 -18.84 -4.93 -1.60
CA ILE A 25 -19.03 -3.63 -2.28
C ILE A 25 -20.33 -2.94 -1.83
N ALA A 26 -21.40 -3.71 -1.58
CA ALA A 26 -22.68 -3.15 -1.15
C ALA A 26 -22.68 -2.59 0.29
N ILE A 27 -21.61 -2.81 1.02
CA ILE A 27 -21.45 -2.32 2.40
C ILE A 27 -20.35 -1.24 2.40
N PRO A 28 -20.70 0.07 2.40
CA PRO A 28 -19.70 1.12 2.47
C PRO A 28 -18.74 0.90 3.65
N SER A 29 -17.45 0.91 3.37
CA SER A 29 -16.39 0.53 4.32
C SER A 29 -15.22 1.51 4.29
N GLU A 30 -15.50 2.82 4.27
CA GLU A 30 -14.42 3.82 4.41
C GLU A 30 -13.63 3.59 5.71
N SER A 31 -12.35 3.94 5.70
CA SER A 31 -11.46 3.76 6.87
C SER A 31 -12.11 4.25 8.16
N CYS A 32 -12.01 3.48 9.23
CA CYS A 32 -12.69 3.64 10.53
C CYS A 32 -14.20 3.31 10.51
N GLY A 33 -14.74 2.77 9.42
CA GLY A 33 -16.16 2.42 9.26
C GLY A 33 -16.39 0.97 8.82
N GLU A 34 -15.41 0.09 8.96
CA GLU A 34 -15.36 -1.25 8.34
C GLU A 34 -16.20 -2.33 9.04
N GLU A 35 -16.87 -2.02 10.17
CA GLU A 35 -17.61 -3.00 10.98
C GLU A 35 -18.55 -3.90 10.15
N GLY A 36 -19.27 -3.29 9.19
CA GLY A 36 -20.24 -4.01 8.37
C GLY A 36 -19.59 -5.05 7.47
N VAL A 37 -18.52 -4.66 6.74
CA VAL A 37 -17.81 -5.55 5.83
C VAL A 37 -17.05 -6.62 6.61
N VAL A 38 -16.45 -6.30 7.76
CA VAL A 38 -15.80 -7.27 8.67
C VAL A 38 -16.78 -8.38 9.07
N LYS A 39 -18.01 -8.04 9.46
CA LYS A 39 -19.06 -9.01 9.81
C LYS A 39 -19.45 -9.87 8.61
N ARG A 40 -19.52 -9.29 7.40
CA ARG A 40 -19.84 -10.05 6.19
C ARG A 40 -18.74 -11.05 5.85
N ILE A 41 -17.47 -10.63 5.97
CA ILE A 41 -16.31 -11.50 5.73
C ILE A 41 -16.27 -12.64 6.77
N LYS A 42 -16.49 -12.30 8.05
CA LYS A 42 -16.58 -13.31 9.13
C LYS A 42 -17.60 -14.40 8.81
N ALA A 43 -18.80 -14.00 8.42
CA ALA A 43 -19.86 -14.93 8.06
C ALA A 43 -19.49 -15.83 6.88
N GLU A 44 -18.77 -15.29 5.86
CA GLU A 44 -18.30 -16.07 4.73
C GLU A 44 -17.24 -17.10 5.12
N MET A 45 -16.22 -16.68 5.89
CA MET A 45 -15.17 -17.58 6.39
C MET A 45 -15.76 -18.72 7.24
N GLU A 46 -16.71 -18.41 8.15
CA GLU A 46 -17.41 -19.41 8.97
C GLU A 46 -18.22 -20.38 8.10
N ARG A 47 -18.95 -19.87 7.10
CA ARG A 47 -19.72 -20.69 6.14
C ARG A 47 -18.83 -21.65 5.35
N LEU A 48 -17.64 -21.21 4.96
CA LEU A 48 -16.66 -22.00 4.21
C LEU A 48 -15.86 -22.96 5.09
N GLY A 49 -16.06 -22.91 6.41
CA GLY A 49 -15.46 -23.82 7.37
C GLY A 49 -13.99 -23.53 7.66
N PHE A 50 -13.63 -22.25 7.79
CA PHE A 50 -12.35 -21.88 8.39
C PHE A 50 -12.24 -22.49 9.79
N ASP A 51 -11.05 -22.94 10.16
CA ASP A 51 -10.85 -23.66 11.43
C ASP A 51 -10.96 -22.71 12.64
N GLN A 52 -10.59 -21.44 12.45
CA GLN A 52 -10.78 -20.35 13.41
C GLN A 52 -11.01 -19.05 12.64
N VAL A 53 -11.91 -18.20 13.17
CA VAL A 53 -12.16 -16.84 12.64
C VAL A 53 -12.25 -15.90 13.84
N GLU A 54 -11.43 -14.87 13.83
CA GLU A 54 -11.33 -13.91 14.95
C GLU A 54 -11.25 -12.48 14.45
N ILE A 55 -11.64 -11.55 15.28
CA ILE A 55 -11.47 -10.10 15.07
C ILE A 55 -10.56 -9.61 16.18
N ASP A 56 -9.46 -8.96 15.81
CA ASP A 56 -8.54 -8.41 16.79
C ASP A 56 -9.04 -7.08 17.39
N GLY A 57 -8.28 -6.51 18.34
CA GLY A 57 -8.71 -5.28 19.02
C GLY A 57 -8.78 -4.06 18.13
N LEU A 58 -8.00 -3.99 17.03
CA LEU A 58 -8.08 -2.92 16.05
C LEU A 58 -9.30 -3.09 15.13
N GLY A 59 -9.74 -4.33 14.92
CA GLY A 59 -10.88 -4.65 14.08
C GLY A 59 -10.51 -5.42 12.81
N ASN A 60 -9.25 -5.86 12.65
CA ASN A 60 -8.86 -6.75 11.57
C ASN A 60 -9.58 -8.08 11.72
N ILE A 61 -10.07 -8.64 10.61
CA ILE A 61 -10.62 -9.99 10.56
C ILE A 61 -9.54 -10.98 10.15
N ILE A 62 -9.35 -12.04 10.91
CA ILE A 62 -8.32 -13.04 10.68
C ILE A 62 -8.96 -14.42 10.64
N GLY A 63 -8.79 -15.10 9.50
CA GLY A 63 -9.24 -16.48 9.30
C GLY A 63 -8.06 -17.43 9.20
N TRP A 64 -8.20 -18.61 9.81
CA TRP A 64 -7.17 -19.64 9.87
C TRP A 64 -7.62 -20.95 9.24
N MET A 65 -6.73 -21.60 8.48
CA MET A 65 -6.91 -22.97 7.98
C MET A 65 -5.63 -23.78 8.16
N GLY A 66 -5.76 -25.01 8.68
CA GLY A 66 -4.64 -25.89 9.05
C GLY A 66 -4.14 -25.64 10.46
N ASP A 67 -3.22 -26.49 10.94
CA ASP A 67 -2.74 -26.54 12.31
C ASP A 67 -1.21 -26.52 12.45
N GLY A 68 -0.48 -26.31 11.34
CA GLY A 68 0.96 -26.20 11.31
C GLY A 68 1.51 -25.03 12.12
N GLU A 69 2.77 -25.11 12.53
CA GLU A 69 3.44 -24.06 13.30
C GLU A 69 3.84 -22.84 12.46
N LYS A 70 4.16 -23.06 11.18
CA LYS A 70 4.58 -22.03 10.22
C LYS A 70 3.37 -21.46 9.51
N ILE A 71 3.45 -20.21 9.13
CA ILE A 71 2.32 -19.46 8.57
C ILE A 71 2.67 -18.92 7.19
N ILE A 72 1.79 -19.15 6.23
CA ILE A 72 1.74 -18.38 4.99
C ILE A 72 0.49 -17.52 5.08
N ALA A 73 0.68 -16.20 4.96
CA ALA A 73 -0.40 -15.24 5.12
C ALA A 73 -0.81 -14.61 3.79
N PHE A 74 -2.09 -14.25 3.69
CA PHE A 74 -2.66 -13.44 2.62
C PHE A 74 -3.28 -12.21 3.26
N ASP A 75 -2.88 -11.03 2.78
CA ASP A 75 -3.35 -9.75 3.30
C ASP A 75 -4.18 -9.02 2.25
N SER A 76 -5.38 -8.63 2.63
CA SER A 76 -6.29 -7.83 1.85
C SER A 76 -6.84 -6.74 2.73
N HIS A 77 -6.60 -5.47 2.41
CA HIS A 77 -7.33 -4.44 3.13
C HIS A 77 -8.81 -4.41 2.69
N ILE A 78 -9.67 -4.07 3.61
CA ILE A 78 -11.13 -4.12 3.43
C ILE A 78 -11.80 -2.77 3.64
N ASP A 79 -11.02 -1.76 3.97
CA ASP A 79 -11.44 -0.38 3.86
C ASP A 79 -11.26 0.13 2.43
N THR A 80 -12.02 1.12 2.08
CA THR A 80 -11.99 1.77 0.76
C THR A 80 -11.93 3.28 0.92
N VAL A 81 -11.41 3.97 -0.09
CA VAL A 81 -11.60 5.42 -0.16
C VAL A 81 -13.05 5.76 -0.48
N GLY A 82 -13.49 6.96 -0.11
CA GLY A 82 -14.79 7.48 -0.50
C GLY A 82 -14.99 7.56 -2.01
N ILE A 83 -16.24 7.58 -2.44
CA ILE A 83 -16.60 7.63 -3.88
C ILE A 83 -16.29 8.95 -4.58
N GLY A 84 -15.95 10.00 -3.81
CA GLY A 84 -15.75 11.32 -4.37
C GLY A 84 -17.04 11.93 -4.97
N ASN A 85 -16.93 12.55 -6.13
CA ASN A 85 -18.09 13.15 -6.80
C ASN A 85 -18.96 12.07 -7.46
N ARG A 86 -20.18 11.87 -6.93
CA ARG A 86 -21.15 10.88 -7.44
C ARG A 86 -21.45 11.04 -8.93
N ASN A 87 -21.38 12.25 -9.47
CA ASN A 87 -21.66 12.52 -10.88
C ASN A 87 -20.60 11.93 -11.86
N ASN A 88 -19.44 11.53 -11.34
CA ASN A 88 -18.41 10.86 -12.14
C ASN A 88 -18.67 9.35 -12.29
N TRP A 89 -19.65 8.82 -11.58
CA TRP A 89 -20.03 7.41 -11.63
C TRP A 89 -21.24 7.20 -12.55
N THR A 90 -21.12 6.29 -13.48
CA THR A 90 -22.19 5.95 -14.43
C THR A 90 -23.28 5.09 -13.81
N GLN A 91 -22.93 4.33 -12.77
CA GLN A 91 -23.83 3.47 -11.99
C GLN A 91 -23.65 3.75 -10.49
N ASP A 92 -24.48 3.12 -9.65
CA ASP A 92 -24.31 3.20 -8.21
C ASP A 92 -23.02 2.48 -7.77
N PRO A 93 -22.09 3.18 -7.11
CA PRO A 93 -20.78 2.61 -6.73
C PRO A 93 -20.86 1.51 -5.66
N TYR A 94 -22.00 1.38 -4.98
CA TYR A 94 -22.17 0.43 -3.88
C TYR A 94 -23.16 -0.72 -4.20
N GLN A 95 -23.71 -0.80 -5.41
CA GLN A 95 -24.62 -1.91 -5.74
C GLN A 95 -23.92 -3.19 -6.18
N GLY A 96 -22.60 -3.15 -6.46
CA GLY A 96 -21.88 -4.32 -6.93
C GLY A 96 -22.42 -4.88 -8.23
N TYR A 97 -22.75 -3.99 -9.20
CA TYR A 97 -23.21 -4.41 -10.53
C TYR A 97 -22.22 -5.35 -11.20
N GLU A 98 -22.70 -6.27 -12.02
CA GLU A 98 -21.86 -7.19 -12.78
C GLU A 98 -22.41 -7.43 -14.19
N ASP A 99 -21.50 -7.77 -15.11
CA ASP A 99 -21.82 -8.39 -16.38
C ASP A 99 -21.09 -9.74 -16.51
N ASP A 100 -20.96 -10.26 -17.75
CA ASP A 100 -20.31 -11.56 -17.97
C ASP A 100 -18.82 -11.57 -17.61
N ALA A 101 -18.15 -10.43 -17.65
CA ALA A 101 -16.69 -10.30 -17.52
C ALA A 101 -16.23 -9.58 -16.24
N VAL A 102 -16.97 -8.55 -15.80
CA VAL A 102 -16.54 -7.65 -14.74
C VAL A 102 -17.55 -7.50 -13.62
N ILE A 103 -17.02 -7.09 -12.45
CA ILE A 103 -17.80 -6.63 -11.31
C ILE A 103 -17.45 -5.16 -11.13
N TYR A 104 -18.47 -4.32 -10.95
CA TYR A 104 -18.38 -2.88 -10.87
C TYR A 104 -18.72 -2.40 -9.45
N GLY A 105 -17.93 -1.49 -8.94
CA GLY A 105 -18.18 -0.80 -7.67
C GLY A 105 -16.90 -0.45 -6.93
N ARG A 106 -17.01 0.45 -5.96
CA ARG A 106 -15.91 0.87 -5.09
C ARG A 106 -15.43 -0.34 -4.27
N GLY A 107 -14.11 -0.57 -4.24
CA GLY A 107 -13.50 -1.72 -3.58
C GLY A 107 -13.33 -2.95 -4.48
N GLY A 108 -13.85 -2.91 -5.72
CA GLY A 108 -13.78 -4.05 -6.64
C GLY A 108 -12.33 -4.48 -6.94
N SER A 109 -11.47 -3.54 -7.31
CA SER A 109 -10.03 -3.74 -7.49
C SER A 109 -9.23 -3.42 -6.23
N ASP A 110 -9.61 -2.38 -5.50
CA ASP A 110 -8.86 -1.83 -4.38
C ASP A 110 -9.70 -1.87 -3.08
N GLN A 111 -9.55 -3.03 -2.26
CA GLN A 111 -9.06 -4.34 -2.75
C GLN A 111 -9.92 -5.49 -2.19
N GLU A 112 -11.22 -5.28 -2.05
CA GLU A 112 -12.14 -6.35 -1.63
C GLU A 112 -12.13 -7.56 -2.59
N GLY A 113 -11.78 -7.32 -3.88
CA GLY A 113 -11.55 -8.40 -4.85
C GLY A 113 -10.41 -9.34 -4.41
N GLY A 114 -9.35 -8.79 -3.85
CA GLY A 114 -8.26 -9.56 -3.23
C GLY A 114 -8.75 -10.42 -2.08
N MET A 115 -9.59 -9.85 -1.21
CA MET A 115 -10.20 -10.56 -0.09
C MET A 115 -11.07 -11.74 -0.56
N ALA A 116 -11.88 -11.54 -1.60
CA ALA A 116 -12.69 -12.61 -2.18
C ALA A 116 -11.80 -13.76 -2.68
N SER A 117 -10.75 -13.43 -3.43
CA SER A 117 -9.81 -14.44 -3.96
C SER A 117 -9.04 -15.16 -2.86
N ALA A 118 -8.61 -14.47 -1.80
CA ALA A 118 -7.85 -15.05 -0.71
C ALA A 118 -8.69 -16.04 0.12
N VAL A 119 -9.92 -15.66 0.46
CA VAL A 119 -10.85 -16.53 1.20
C VAL A 119 -11.14 -17.81 0.42
N TYR A 120 -11.41 -17.71 -0.88
CA TYR A 120 -11.68 -18.89 -1.69
C TYR A 120 -10.42 -19.65 -2.10
N GLY A 121 -9.27 -19.00 -2.21
CA GLY A 121 -7.97 -19.67 -2.35
C GLY A 121 -7.69 -20.61 -1.17
N ALA A 122 -7.91 -20.12 0.06
CA ALA A 122 -7.80 -20.94 1.27
C ALA A 122 -8.82 -22.10 1.30
N LYS A 123 -10.06 -21.85 0.85
CA LYS A 123 -11.08 -22.90 0.71
C LYS A 123 -10.65 -23.99 -0.27
N ILE A 124 -10.10 -23.63 -1.42
CA ILE A 124 -9.58 -24.58 -2.42
C ILE A 124 -8.44 -25.39 -1.84
N MET A 125 -7.52 -24.75 -1.08
CA MET A 125 -6.44 -25.48 -0.39
C MET A 125 -6.99 -26.55 0.54
N LYS A 126 -8.02 -26.23 1.33
CA LYS A 126 -8.66 -27.16 2.24
C LYS A 126 -9.35 -28.31 1.50
N ASP A 127 -10.12 -28.00 0.48
CA ASP A 127 -10.88 -28.99 -0.29
C ASP A 127 -10.01 -30.01 -1.02
N LEU A 128 -8.86 -29.56 -1.50
CA LEU A 128 -7.92 -30.38 -2.26
C LEU A 128 -6.77 -30.93 -1.40
N GLY A 129 -6.72 -30.62 -0.10
CA GLY A 129 -5.66 -31.09 0.79
C GLY A 129 -4.28 -30.52 0.42
N LEU A 130 -4.21 -29.25 0.02
CA LEU A 130 -2.98 -28.61 -0.46
C LEU A 130 -2.16 -27.91 0.62
N ILE A 131 -2.69 -27.79 1.82
CA ILE A 131 -1.96 -27.16 2.94
C ILE A 131 -0.91 -28.16 3.44
N PRO A 132 0.41 -27.84 3.32
CA PRO A 132 1.43 -28.75 3.84
C PRO A 132 1.33 -28.90 5.37
N ALA A 133 1.60 -30.08 5.90
CA ALA A 133 1.34 -30.44 7.31
C ALA A 133 2.04 -29.53 8.35
N ASN A 134 3.16 -28.90 7.98
CA ASN A 134 3.89 -27.99 8.87
C ASN A 134 3.43 -26.54 8.76
N TYR A 135 2.45 -26.25 7.88
CA TYR A 135 1.92 -24.90 7.64
C TYR A 135 0.47 -24.79 8.07
N ARG A 136 0.09 -23.57 8.38
CA ARG A 136 -1.29 -23.10 8.39
C ARG A 136 -1.41 -21.83 7.58
N ILE A 137 -2.58 -21.57 7.06
CA ILE A 137 -2.89 -20.42 6.22
C ILE A 137 -3.58 -19.38 7.09
N MET A 138 -3.13 -18.14 6.99
CA MET A 138 -3.71 -16.96 7.64
C MET A 138 -4.28 -16.04 6.55
N VAL A 139 -5.57 -15.77 6.59
CA VAL A 139 -6.21 -14.79 5.69
C VAL A 139 -6.61 -13.59 6.53
N VAL A 140 -6.06 -12.43 6.20
CA VAL A 140 -6.26 -11.18 6.93
C VAL A 140 -7.12 -10.24 6.09
N GLY A 141 -8.23 -9.76 6.65
CA GLY A 141 -8.93 -8.57 6.20
C GLY A 141 -8.50 -7.40 7.06
N SER A 142 -7.56 -6.61 6.58
CA SER A 142 -6.94 -5.52 7.32
C SER A 142 -7.74 -4.22 7.19
N VAL A 143 -7.77 -3.42 8.27
CA VAL A 143 -8.54 -2.17 8.37
C VAL A 143 -7.63 -0.95 8.32
N GLN A 144 -8.18 0.21 7.93
CA GLN A 144 -7.52 1.52 7.94
C GLN A 144 -6.23 1.59 7.09
N GLU A 145 -6.13 0.78 6.05
CA GLU A 145 -4.99 0.83 5.14
C GLU A 145 -4.94 2.16 4.39
N GLU A 146 -6.07 2.58 3.83
CA GLU A 146 -6.22 3.78 3.01
C GLU A 146 -5.90 5.09 3.76
N ASP A 147 -6.13 5.10 5.06
CA ASP A 147 -5.77 6.23 5.92
C ASP A 147 -4.29 6.17 6.36
N CYS A 148 -3.78 4.95 6.64
CA CYS A 148 -2.45 4.78 7.23
C CYS A 148 -1.85 3.42 6.89
N ASP A 149 -1.15 3.37 5.76
CA ASP A 149 -0.56 2.15 5.18
C ASP A 149 0.14 1.30 6.25
N GLY A 150 -0.24 0.05 6.38
CA GLY A 150 0.42 -0.92 7.25
C GLY A 150 0.27 -0.69 8.76
N MET A 151 -0.52 0.29 9.23
CA MET A 151 -0.78 0.45 10.66
C MET A 151 -1.47 -0.79 11.24
N CYS A 152 -2.40 -1.39 10.50
CA CYS A 152 -3.04 -2.65 10.84
C CYS A 152 -2.04 -3.76 11.14
N TRP A 153 -0.98 -3.89 10.33
CA TRP A 153 0.08 -4.86 10.54
C TRP A 153 1.01 -4.51 11.69
N GLN A 154 1.21 -3.22 12.00
CA GLN A 154 1.87 -2.82 13.24
C GLN A 154 1.08 -3.31 14.45
N TYR A 155 -0.24 -3.16 14.41
CA TYR A 155 -1.10 -3.68 15.48
C TYR A 155 -1.03 -5.21 15.58
N ILE A 156 -1.16 -5.92 14.46
CA ILE A 156 -1.07 -7.39 14.44
C ILE A 156 0.24 -7.86 15.06
N VAL A 157 1.37 -7.32 14.62
CA VAL A 157 2.71 -7.75 15.09
C VAL A 157 2.96 -7.37 16.54
N ASN A 158 2.51 -6.20 16.99
CA ASN A 158 2.85 -5.71 18.32
C ASN A 158 1.83 -6.09 19.40
N LYS A 159 0.56 -6.30 19.03
CA LYS A 159 -0.53 -6.55 20.00
C LYS A 159 -1.38 -7.77 19.64
N GLY A 160 -1.80 -7.92 18.39
CA GLY A 160 -2.76 -8.95 17.99
C GLY A 160 -2.15 -10.34 17.93
N PHE A 161 -0.99 -10.47 17.31
CA PHE A 161 -0.25 -11.72 17.18
C PHE A 161 1.28 -11.48 17.31
N PRO A 162 1.79 -11.31 18.53
CA PRO A 162 3.20 -10.96 18.77
C PRO A 162 4.22 -11.96 18.22
N GLN A 163 3.81 -13.19 17.93
CA GLN A 163 4.66 -14.23 17.33
C GLN A 163 4.71 -14.16 15.79
N ALA A 164 4.09 -13.15 15.18
CA ALA A 164 4.00 -13.01 13.73
C ALA A 164 5.39 -13.05 13.07
N LYS A 165 6.37 -12.34 13.63
CA LYS A 165 7.73 -12.26 13.06
C LYS A 165 8.45 -13.60 13.00
N GLU A 166 8.23 -14.47 13.98
CA GLU A 166 8.88 -15.75 14.08
C GLU A 166 8.17 -16.83 13.27
N LYS A 167 6.84 -16.72 13.13
CA LYS A 167 6.00 -17.77 12.56
C LYS A 167 5.61 -17.54 11.12
N ILE A 168 5.47 -16.29 10.69
CA ILE A 168 5.08 -15.98 9.31
C ILE A 168 6.31 -16.13 8.39
N GLU A 169 6.22 -17.07 7.47
CA GLU A 169 7.25 -17.30 6.47
C GLU A 169 7.25 -16.20 5.41
N PHE A 170 6.06 -15.84 4.93
CA PHE A 170 5.85 -14.71 4.04
C PHE A 170 4.36 -14.33 3.97
N VAL A 171 4.10 -13.15 3.44
CA VAL A 171 2.77 -12.61 3.19
C VAL A 171 2.60 -12.36 1.70
N VAL A 172 1.46 -12.78 1.15
CA VAL A 172 1.00 -12.34 -0.18
C VAL A 172 0.06 -11.17 0.03
N SER A 173 0.47 -9.98 -0.41
CA SER A 173 -0.42 -8.83 -0.55
C SER A 173 -1.29 -9.01 -1.78
N THR A 174 -2.60 -8.89 -1.61
CA THR A 174 -3.57 -9.13 -2.68
C THR A 174 -4.02 -7.85 -3.39
N GLU A 175 -3.26 -6.78 -3.23
CA GLU A 175 -3.40 -5.53 -3.97
C GLU A 175 -3.42 -5.75 -5.48
N PRO A 176 -4.14 -4.90 -6.25
CA PRO A 176 -4.25 -5.09 -7.68
C PRO A 176 -2.88 -5.04 -8.37
N THR A 177 -2.59 -6.04 -9.16
CA THR A 177 -1.30 -6.17 -9.86
C THR A 177 -1.42 -6.33 -11.38
N ASP A 178 -2.65 -6.31 -11.92
CA ASP A 178 -2.88 -6.51 -13.36
C ASP A 178 -2.14 -7.76 -13.90
N GLY A 179 -2.26 -8.87 -13.17
CA GLY A 179 -1.65 -10.16 -13.51
C GLY A 179 -0.13 -10.26 -13.33
N GLY A 180 0.52 -9.26 -12.74
CA GLY A 180 1.94 -9.30 -12.43
C GLY A 180 2.24 -9.78 -11.02
N ILE A 181 3.47 -10.24 -10.78
CA ILE A 181 4.00 -10.58 -9.46
C ILE A 181 4.83 -9.39 -8.99
N TYR A 182 4.34 -8.69 -7.98
CA TYR A 182 4.95 -7.45 -7.52
C TYR A 182 5.85 -7.69 -6.31
N ARG A 183 7.09 -7.22 -6.39
CA ARG A 183 8.14 -7.52 -5.42
C ARG A 183 8.61 -6.33 -4.59
N GLY A 184 7.86 -5.24 -4.61
CA GLY A 184 8.18 -4.04 -3.83
C GLY A 184 7.51 -2.78 -4.34
N HIS A 185 7.69 -1.70 -3.59
CA HIS A 185 7.32 -0.35 -3.98
C HIS A 185 8.09 0.71 -3.19
N ARG A 186 7.98 1.95 -3.64
CA ARG A 186 8.54 3.11 -2.95
C ARG A 186 7.83 3.35 -1.63
N GLY A 187 8.59 3.81 -0.64
CA GLY A 187 8.02 4.26 0.62
C GLY A 187 7.32 5.62 0.51
N ARG A 188 6.65 6.02 1.60
CA ARG A 188 5.93 7.29 1.73
C ARG A 188 6.17 7.89 3.11
N MET A 189 6.23 9.21 3.19
CA MET A 189 6.18 9.98 4.43
C MET A 189 5.27 11.18 4.27
N GLU A 190 4.63 11.56 5.35
CA GLU A 190 3.86 12.82 5.43
C GLU A 190 4.61 13.80 6.31
N ILE A 191 5.16 14.84 5.68
CA ILE A 191 5.97 15.85 6.35
C ILE A 191 5.17 17.14 6.49
N ARG A 192 5.27 17.77 7.65
CA ARG A 192 4.70 19.07 7.93
C ARG A 192 5.80 20.10 8.07
N VAL A 193 5.65 21.23 7.38
CA VAL A 193 6.50 22.40 7.54
C VAL A 193 5.64 23.56 8.07
N ASP A 194 5.94 24.01 9.28
CA ASP A 194 5.28 25.17 9.92
C ASP A 194 6.19 26.37 9.87
N VAL A 195 5.65 27.53 9.49
CA VAL A 195 6.36 28.82 9.44
C VAL A 195 5.66 29.84 10.32
N LYS A 196 6.42 30.50 11.19
CA LYS A 196 5.96 31.60 12.02
C LYS A 196 6.12 32.94 11.31
N GLY A 197 5.20 33.83 11.57
CA GLY A 197 5.24 35.23 11.20
C GLY A 197 4.84 36.15 12.36
N VAL A 198 4.75 37.42 12.07
CA VAL A 198 4.27 38.44 13.01
C VAL A 198 3.23 39.29 12.31
N SER A 199 2.01 39.29 12.85
CA SER A 199 0.91 40.02 12.26
C SER A 199 1.00 41.52 12.50
N CYS A 200 0.56 42.30 11.54
CA CYS A 200 0.36 43.74 11.62
C CYS A 200 -0.69 44.20 10.61
N HIS A 201 -1.05 45.46 10.62
CA HIS A 201 -1.99 46.02 9.65
C HIS A 201 -1.38 45.95 8.23
N GLY A 202 -2.11 45.44 7.25
CA GLY A 202 -1.65 45.25 5.87
C GLY A 202 -1.24 46.55 5.14
N SER A 203 -1.63 47.72 5.63
CA SER A 203 -1.16 49.02 5.09
C SER A 203 0.23 49.41 5.55
N ALA A 204 0.81 48.72 6.51
CA ALA A 204 2.16 48.95 7.05
C ALA A 204 2.90 47.61 7.24
N PRO A 205 3.09 46.84 6.13
CA PRO A 205 3.60 45.46 6.20
C PRO A 205 5.02 45.39 6.77
N GLU A 206 5.78 46.45 6.73
CA GLU A 206 7.13 46.56 7.31
C GLU A 206 7.18 46.44 8.83
N ARG A 207 6.01 46.50 9.51
CA ARG A 207 5.88 46.31 10.96
C ARG A 207 5.63 44.86 11.38
N GLY A 208 5.38 44.02 10.40
CA GLY A 208 5.15 42.59 10.60
C GLY A 208 6.20 41.72 9.95
N ASP A 209 5.94 40.43 9.97
CA ASP A 209 6.74 39.42 9.29
C ASP A 209 5.81 38.39 8.66
N ASN A 210 5.77 38.35 7.32
CA ASN A 210 4.75 37.60 6.61
C ASN A 210 5.13 36.14 6.43
N ALA A 211 4.47 35.24 7.17
CA ALA A 211 4.69 33.81 7.11
C ALA A 211 4.39 33.23 5.71
N ILE A 212 3.45 33.80 4.96
CA ILE A 212 3.14 33.36 3.59
C ILE A 212 4.32 33.64 2.64
N TYR A 213 4.99 34.78 2.79
CA TYR A 213 6.15 35.09 1.93
C TYR A 213 7.34 34.18 2.23
N LYS A 214 7.60 33.90 3.50
CA LYS A 214 8.60 32.90 3.90
C LYS A 214 8.28 31.51 3.32
N MET A 215 7.01 31.10 3.43
CA MET A 215 6.55 29.81 2.89
C MET A 215 6.65 29.77 1.36
N ALA A 216 6.40 30.88 0.67
CA ALA A 216 6.54 30.94 -0.80
C ALA A 216 7.97 30.61 -1.25
N ASP A 217 8.99 31.10 -0.53
CA ASP A 217 10.39 30.76 -0.81
C ASP A 217 10.64 29.26 -0.60
N ILE A 218 10.14 28.68 0.51
CA ILE A 218 10.26 27.25 0.81
C ILE A 218 9.56 26.40 -0.27
N LEU A 219 8.37 26.79 -0.69
CA LEU A 219 7.60 26.09 -1.73
C LEU A 219 8.35 26.00 -3.06
N GLN A 220 9.06 27.07 -3.48
CA GLN A 220 9.85 27.04 -4.69
C GLN A 220 11.02 26.05 -4.58
N GLU A 221 11.66 25.97 -3.42
CA GLU A 221 12.77 25.05 -3.18
C GLU A 221 12.28 23.59 -3.09
N VAL A 222 11.13 23.32 -2.43
CA VAL A 222 10.48 22.00 -2.42
C VAL A 222 10.13 21.55 -3.84
N ARG A 223 9.57 22.45 -4.66
CA ARG A 223 9.28 22.17 -6.06
C ARG A 223 10.55 21.80 -6.84
N ALA A 224 11.64 22.50 -6.60
CA ALA A 224 12.92 22.29 -7.29
C ALA A 224 13.53 20.90 -6.99
N LEU A 225 13.19 20.25 -5.85
CA LEU A 225 13.63 18.89 -5.57
C LEU A 225 13.16 17.86 -6.61
N ASN A 226 12.01 18.08 -7.25
CA ASN A 226 11.47 17.20 -8.28
C ASN A 226 12.04 17.49 -9.68
N GLU A 227 12.65 18.65 -9.87
CA GLU A 227 13.17 19.09 -11.18
C GLU A 227 14.50 18.41 -11.48
N ASN A 228 14.64 17.85 -12.68
CA ASN A 228 15.92 17.36 -13.16
C ASN A 228 16.73 18.54 -13.69
N PRO A 229 17.96 18.76 -13.25
CA PRO A 229 18.82 19.71 -13.94
C PRO A 229 19.03 19.23 -15.40
N ALA A 230 18.67 20.08 -16.35
CA ALA A 230 18.83 19.78 -17.76
C ALA A 230 20.30 19.94 -18.25
N ASP A 231 21.22 20.23 -17.34
CA ASP A 231 22.62 20.61 -17.66
C ASP A 231 23.57 19.60 -17.00
N ASP A 232 24.27 18.81 -17.81
CA ASP A 232 25.29 17.84 -17.38
C ASP A 232 26.47 18.48 -16.63
N SER A 233 26.62 19.80 -16.70
CA SER A 233 27.68 20.56 -15.99
C SER A 233 27.32 20.84 -14.51
N VAL A 234 26.07 20.61 -14.11
CA VAL A 234 25.61 20.85 -12.75
C VAL A 234 25.65 19.52 -11.97
N GLU A 235 26.19 19.56 -10.77
CA GLU A 235 26.09 18.43 -9.83
C GLU A 235 24.62 17.93 -9.78
N ILE A 236 24.41 16.60 -9.96
CA ILE A 236 23.09 16.01 -9.93
C ILE A 236 22.44 16.36 -8.60
N LYS A 237 21.35 17.13 -8.67
CA LYS A 237 20.64 17.63 -7.49
C LYS A 237 19.26 16.98 -7.36
N GLY A 238 18.69 17.15 -6.19
CA GLY A 238 17.35 16.68 -5.88
C GLY A 238 17.24 15.15 -5.87
N LEU A 239 16.02 14.68 -6.03
CA LEU A 239 15.64 13.29 -5.80
C LEU A 239 16.21 12.30 -6.85
N VAL A 240 16.67 12.78 -7.97
CA VAL A 240 17.27 11.95 -9.04
C VAL A 240 18.61 11.35 -8.63
N LYS A 241 19.34 11.99 -7.73
CA LYS A 241 20.66 11.53 -7.24
C LYS A 241 20.63 10.08 -6.73
N MET A 242 19.51 9.64 -6.20
CA MET A 242 19.38 8.28 -5.67
C MET A 242 19.41 7.19 -6.74
N LEU A 243 19.24 7.55 -8.02
CA LEU A 243 19.37 6.63 -9.17
C LEU A 243 20.81 6.48 -9.67
N ASP A 244 21.75 7.27 -9.14
CA ASP A 244 23.14 7.30 -9.56
C ASP A 244 24.03 6.57 -8.56
N PRO A 245 24.87 5.61 -8.99
CA PRO A 245 25.77 4.87 -8.11
C PRO A 245 26.77 5.74 -7.34
N LYS A 246 27.06 6.96 -7.82
CA LYS A 246 27.92 7.91 -7.11
C LYS A 246 27.31 8.37 -5.78
N TYR A 247 25.99 8.51 -5.73
CA TYR A 247 25.26 9.03 -4.55
C TYR A 247 24.54 7.93 -3.74
N ASN A 248 24.28 6.78 -4.36
CA ASN A 248 23.57 5.65 -3.75
C ASN A 248 24.24 4.31 -4.14
N PRO A 249 25.52 4.10 -3.80
CA PRO A 249 26.30 2.97 -4.33
C PRO A 249 25.74 1.59 -3.93
N GLU A 250 25.04 1.48 -2.81
CA GLU A 250 24.53 0.21 -2.29
C GLU A 250 23.13 -0.13 -2.80
N HIS A 251 22.33 0.88 -3.20
CA HIS A 251 20.90 0.69 -3.51
C HIS A 251 20.47 1.31 -4.84
N TYR A 252 21.39 1.81 -5.67
CA TYR A 252 21.01 2.49 -6.92
C TYR A 252 20.26 1.59 -7.91
N GLU A 253 20.58 0.29 -7.95
CA GLU A 253 19.87 -0.67 -8.83
C GLU A 253 18.42 -0.86 -8.39
N ASP A 254 18.19 -0.99 -7.11
CA ASP A 254 16.85 -1.07 -6.53
C ASP A 254 16.09 0.26 -6.71
N ALA A 255 16.78 1.40 -6.55
CA ALA A 255 16.21 2.71 -6.81
C ALA A 255 15.86 2.90 -8.29
N GLN A 256 16.69 2.42 -9.23
CA GLN A 256 16.36 2.42 -10.65
C GLN A 256 15.13 1.55 -10.96
N PHE A 257 15.02 0.39 -10.31
CA PHE A 257 13.85 -0.47 -10.46
C PHE A 257 12.58 0.19 -9.90
N LEU A 258 12.62 0.73 -8.67
CA LEU A 258 11.46 1.37 -8.02
C LEU A 258 11.10 2.73 -8.62
N GLY A 259 12.07 3.42 -9.19
CA GLY A 259 11.95 4.80 -9.66
C GLY A 259 12.39 5.82 -8.60
N ARG A 260 12.56 7.06 -9.03
CA ARG A 260 12.96 8.17 -8.14
C ARG A 260 11.89 8.47 -7.09
N GLY A 261 12.32 9.03 -5.97
CA GLY A 261 11.41 9.65 -5.01
C GLY A 261 10.69 10.88 -5.58
N THR A 262 9.65 11.34 -4.90
CA THR A 262 8.93 12.59 -5.21
C THR A 262 8.67 13.38 -3.93
N CYS A 263 8.53 14.70 -4.06
CA CYS A 263 8.25 15.61 -2.97
C CYS A 263 7.13 16.56 -3.43
N THR A 264 5.89 16.31 -2.99
CA THR A 264 4.72 17.05 -3.46
C THR A 264 4.07 17.77 -2.32
N THR A 265 3.95 19.10 -2.43
CA THR A 265 3.11 19.88 -1.51
C THR A 265 1.65 19.56 -1.83
N SER A 266 0.94 18.97 -0.89
CA SER A 266 -0.45 18.52 -1.04
C SER A 266 -1.47 19.47 -0.41
N GLU A 267 -1.07 20.21 0.63
CA GLU A 267 -1.96 21.14 1.35
C GLU A 267 -1.21 22.38 1.78
N ILE A 268 -1.93 23.47 1.98
CA ILE A 268 -1.44 24.71 2.54
C ILE A 268 -2.43 25.26 3.58
N PHE A 269 -1.91 25.64 4.73
CA PHE A 269 -2.66 26.24 5.84
C PHE A 269 -2.07 27.60 6.20
N PHE A 270 -2.90 28.56 6.56
CA PHE A 270 -2.40 29.84 7.05
C PHE A 270 -3.37 30.42 8.08
N THR A 271 -2.86 31.26 8.96
CA THR A 271 -3.66 32.13 9.82
C THR A 271 -3.35 33.59 9.54
N SER A 272 -4.35 34.42 9.72
CA SER A 272 -4.26 35.86 9.69
C SER A 272 -5.42 36.43 10.49
N PRO A 273 -5.22 37.51 11.29
CA PRO A 273 -6.32 38.15 12.02
C PRO A 273 -7.44 38.69 11.11
N SER A 274 -7.10 39.04 9.88
CA SER A 274 -8.05 39.48 8.87
C SER A 274 -7.46 39.50 7.48
N ARG A 275 -8.27 39.70 6.43
CA ARG A 275 -7.81 39.91 5.06
C ARG A 275 -6.93 41.16 4.86
N CYS A 276 -6.97 42.06 5.83
CA CYS A 276 -6.21 43.31 5.83
C CYS A 276 -5.00 43.27 6.76
N ALA A 277 -4.59 42.08 7.22
CA ALA A 277 -3.46 41.87 8.12
C ALA A 277 -2.41 40.99 7.48
N VAL A 278 -1.16 41.14 7.92
CA VAL A 278 -0.02 40.26 7.60
C VAL A 278 -0.28 38.90 8.25
N ALA A 279 -0.03 37.83 7.53
CA ALA A 279 -0.18 36.46 8.03
C ALA A 279 0.88 36.12 9.09
N ASP A 280 0.43 35.60 10.23
CA ASP A 280 1.27 35.24 11.37
C ASP A 280 1.63 33.76 11.43
N SER A 281 1.04 32.92 10.58
CA SER A 281 1.47 31.55 10.35
C SER A 281 1.20 31.11 8.91
N CYS A 282 1.99 30.14 8.45
CA CYS A 282 1.74 29.37 7.24
C CYS A 282 2.32 27.98 7.42
N ALA A 283 1.60 26.94 7.01
CA ALA A 283 2.09 25.58 7.05
C ALA A 283 1.74 24.85 5.77
N ILE A 284 2.52 23.83 5.43
CA ILE A 284 2.27 22.93 4.30
C ILE A 284 2.36 21.47 4.74
N SER A 285 1.60 20.62 4.04
CA SER A 285 1.78 19.17 4.04
C SER A 285 2.55 18.76 2.80
N ILE A 286 3.49 17.84 2.98
CA ILE A 286 4.30 17.27 1.89
C ILE A 286 4.07 15.77 1.86
N ASP A 287 3.60 15.24 0.71
CA ASP A 287 3.69 13.82 0.36
C ASP A 287 5.11 13.56 -0.19
N ARG A 288 5.90 12.83 0.57
CA ARG A 288 7.27 12.46 0.23
C ARG A 288 7.33 10.98 -0.13
N ARG A 289 7.48 10.65 -1.44
CA ARG A 289 7.73 9.28 -1.88
C ARG A 289 9.22 9.00 -1.84
N MET A 290 9.59 7.90 -1.17
CA MET A 290 10.98 7.51 -0.94
C MET A 290 11.36 6.35 -1.86
N THR A 291 12.59 6.36 -2.37
CA THR A 291 13.14 5.22 -3.09
C THR A 291 14.16 4.44 -2.26
N ALA A 292 14.74 3.39 -2.83
CA ALA A 292 15.73 2.58 -2.14
C ALA A 292 16.96 3.41 -1.74
N GLY A 293 17.40 3.23 -0.49
CA GLY A 293 18.51 3.98 0.11
C GLY A 293 18.11 5.27 0.82
N GLU A 294 16.84 5.70 0.70
CA GLU A 294 16.32 6.84 1.48
C GLU A 294 15.74 6.37 2.81
N THR A 295 15.96 7.17 3.84
CA THR A 295 15.53 6.90 5.21
C THR A 295 14.70 8.07 5.75
N TRP A 296 14.04 7.85 6.87
CA TRP A 296 13.33 8.89 7.63
C TRP A 296 14.19 10.15 7.81
N ASP A 297 15.41 9.97 8.37
CA ASP A 297 16.31 11.10 8.66
C ASP A 297 16.73 11.79 7.38
N SER A 298 17.10 11.03 6.34
CA SER A 298 17.56 11.62 5.09
C SER A 298 16.48 12.49 4.45
N CYS A 299 15.22 12.08 4.52
CA CYS A 299 14.11 12.82 3.94
C CYS A 299 13.75 14.08 4.75
N LEU A 300 13.73 14.01 6.07
CA LEU A 300 13.53 15.19 6.92
C LEU A 300 14.68 16.17 6.80
N GLU A 301 15.91 15.64 6.80
CA GLU A 301 17.10 16.48 6.69
C GLU A 301 17.18 17.17 5.33
N GLU A 302 16.74 16.52 4.25
CA GLU A 302 16.65 17.16 2.93
C GLU A 302 15.81 18.44 2.96
N ILE A 303 14.67 18.43 3.66
CA ILE A 303 13.84 19.62 3.84
C ILE A 303 14.48 20.63 4.78
N ARG A 304 15.09 20.18 5.89
CA ARG A 304 15.78 21.06 6.85
C ARG A 304 16.99 21.76 6.23
N GLN A 305 17.62 21.15 5.23
CA GLN A 305 18.78 21.70 4.54
C GLN A 305 18.43 22.70 3.42
N LEU A 306 17.15 22.89 3.08
CA LEU A 306 16.75 23.87 2.09
C LEU A 306 17.25 25.27 2.49
N PRO A 307 17.80 26.05 1.54
CA PRO A 307 18.34 27.39 1.84
C PRO A 307 17.34 28.32 2.53
N ALA A 308 16.07 28.30 2.12
CA ALA A 308 15.02 29.11 2.74
C ALA A 308 14.75 28.65 4.18
N VAL A 309 14.69 27.34 4.44
CA VAL A 309 14.48 26.81 5.79
C VAL A 309 15.62 27.24 6.72
N LYS A 310 16.88 27.14 6.27
CA LYS A 310 18.05 27.61 7.03
C LYS A 310 18.04 29.12 7.24
N ARG A 311 17.65 29.88 6.23
CA ARG A 311 17.58 31.34 6.31
C ARG A 311 16.58 31.83 7.37
N TYR A 312 15.45 31.17 7.48
CA TYR A 312 14.43 31.51 8.45
C TYR A 312 14.60 30.86 9.82
N GLY A 313 15.47 29.85 9.92
CA GLY A 313 15.94 29.27 11.19
C GLY A 313 14.79 28.87 12.14
N ASP A 314 14.78 29.44 13.34
CA ASP A 314 13.81 29.08 14.40
C ASP A 314 12.35 29.43 14.07
N ASP A 315 12.10 30.19 13.01
CA ASP A 315 10.74 30.45 12.54
C ASP A 315 10.17 29.27 11.74
N VAL A 316 10.99 28.28 11.38
CA VAL A 316 10.56 27.11 10.59
C VAL A 316 10.73 25.84 11.41
N LYS A 317 9.63 25.08 11.52
CA LYS A 317 9.62 23.73 12.10
C LYS A 317 9.31 22.70 11.03
N VAL A 318 10.19 21.71 10.88
CA VAL A 318 9.96 20.54 10.00
C VAL A 318 9.69 19.33 10.90
N SER A 319 8.54 18.71 10.73
CA SER A 319 8.08 17.55 11.53
C SER A 319 7.35 16.55 10.68
N MET A 320 7.09 15.37 11.22
CA MET A 320 6.26 14.35 10.60
C MET A 320 4.87 14.36 11.21
N TYR A 321 3.89 13.94 10.40
CA TYR A 321 2.55 13.72 10.93
C TYR A 321 2.47 12.46 11.78
N MET A 322 1.58 12.51 12.77
CA MET A 322 1.15 11.36 13.57
C MET A 322 -0.27 11.00 13.17
N TYR A 323 -0.54 9.72 13.02
CA TYR A 323 -1.86 9.17 12.83
C TYR A 323 -2.43 8.66 14.16
N SER A 324 -3.67 9.02 14.50
CA SER A 324 -4.31 8.65 15.77
C SER A 324 -5.84 8.58 15.67
N ARG A 325 -6.37 8.35 14.45
CA ARG A 325 -7.82 8.16 14.30
C ARG A 325 -8.25 6.85 14.96
N PRO A 326 -9.38 6.84 15.71
CA PRO A 326 -9.89 5.60 16.27
C PRO A 326 -10.39 4.66 15.17
N ALA A 327 -10.08 3.38 15.31
CA ALA A 327 -10.66 2.33 14.50
C ALA A 327 -12.17 2.20 14.74
N TRP A 328 -12.88 1.44 13.90
CA TRP A 328 -14.31 1.18 14.09
C TRP A 328 -14.62 0.52 15.45
N THR A 329 -13.66 -0.17 16.07
CA THR A 329 -13.76 -0.74 17.41
C THR A 329 -13.64 0.29 18.53
N GLY A 330 -13.19 1.50 18.23
CA GLY A 330 -12.82 2.54 19.18
C GLY A 330 -11.37 2.47 19.66
N GLU A 331 -10.60 1.44 19.27
CA GLU A 331 -9.15 1.37 19.58
C GLU A 331 -8.41 2.48 18.85
N VAL A 332 -7.47 3.11 19.52
CA VAL A 332 -6.56 4.11 18.96
C VAL A 332 -5.16 3.52 18.97
N TYR A 333 -4.59 3.32 17.79
CA TYR A 333 -3.20 2.93 17.64
C TYR A 333 -2.43 4.10 17.03
N GLU A 334 -1.77 4.86 17.89
CA GLU A 334 -0.99 6.01 17.46
C GLU A 334 0.30 5.56 16.76
N THR A 335 0.56 6.10 15.57
CA THR A 335 1.78 5.81 14.81
C THR A 335 2.19 7.02 13.98
N GLU A 336 3.47 7.10 13.67
CA GLU A 336 4.02 8.09 12.74
C GLU A 336 3.62 7.78 11.29
N CYS A 337 3.36 8.82 10.50
CA CYS A 337 3.07 8.72 9.06
C CYS A 337 4.37 8.52 8.27
N PHE A 338 5.05 7.41 8.57
CA PHE A 338 6.26 6.93 7.92
C PHE A 338 6.08 5.49 7.45
N PHE A 339 6.21 5.29 6.16
CA PHE A 339 5.90 4.07 5.43
C PHE A 339 7.13 3.67 4.62
N PRO A 340 8.04 2.82 5.17
CA PRO A 340 9.33 2.56 4.58
C PRO A 340 9.25 1.84 3.23
N THR A 341 10.17 2.17 2.34
CA THR A 341 10.41 1.43 1.10
C THR A 341 10.72 -0.03 1.39
N TRP A 342 10.25 -0.93 0.54
CA TRP A 342 10.61 -2.33 0.57
C TRP A 342 10.73 -2.92 -0.83
N ILE A 343 11.60 -3.92 -0.97
CA ILE A 343 11.84 -4.59 -2.24
C ILE A 343 12.43 -5.98 -1.97
N ASN A 344 12.13 -6.93 -2.84
CA ASN A 344 12.74 -8.25 -2.90
C ASN A 344 13.50 -8.43 -4.20
N LYS A 345 14.51 -9.31 -4.18
CA LYS A 345 15.07 -9.86 -5.40
C LYS A 345 14.07 -10.83 -6.04
N ALA A 346 14.06 -10.89 -7.36
CA ALA A 346 13.24 -11.88 -8.07
C ALA A 346 13.56 -13.33 -7.68
N SER A 347 14.80 -13.59 -7.25
CA SER A 347 15.26 -14.93 -6.79
C SER A 347 14.83 -15.30 -5.37
N ALA A 348 14.21 -14.40 -4.62
CA ALA A 348 13.74 -14.70 -3.26
C ALA A 348 12.72 -15.84 -3.27
N ALA A 349 12.81 -16.75 -2.28
CA ALA A 349 12.04 -18.00 -2.26
C ALA A 349 10.52 -17.80 -2.39
N HIS A 350 9.97 -16.79 -1.71
CA HIS A 350 8.55 -16.46 -1.76
C HIS A 350 8.14 -15.86 -3.12
N VAL A 351 9.01 -15.08 -3.76
CA VAL A 351 8.78 -14.56 -5.12
C VAL A 351 8.82 -15.70 -6.13
N GLN A 352 9.79 -16.60 -6.03
CA GLN A 352 9.91 -17.78 -6.90
C GLN A 352 8.71 -18.71 -6.76
N ALA A 353 8.17 -18.90 -5.55
CA ALA A 353 6.97 -19.71 -5.35
C ALA A 353 5.76 -19.19 -6.13
N LEU A 354 5.59 -17.85 -6.23
CA LEU A 354 4.54 -17.25 -7.05
C LEU A 354 4.85 -17.39 -8.54
N ILE A 355 6.11 -17.21 -8.96
CA ILE A 355 6.52 -17.41 -10.36
C ILE A 355 6.26 -18.85 -10.79
N ASP A 356 6.71 -19.83 -10.00
CA ASP A 356 6.51 -21.26 -10.29
C ASP A 356 5.01 -21.61 -10.36
N ALA A 357 4.19 -21.03 -9.46
CA ALA A 357 2.74 -21.21 -9.49
C ALA A 357 2.11 -20.59 -10.74
N HIS A 358 2.51 -19.37 -11.09
CA HIS A 358 2.00 -18.67 -12.27
C HIS A 358 2.36 -19.43 -13.55
N GLU A 359 3.62 -19.84 -13.70
CA GLU A 359 4.07 -20.59 -14.87
C GLU A 359 3.33 -21.92 -15.02
N ALA A 360 3.12 -22.65 -13.92
CA ALA A 360 2.42 -23.92 -13.93
C ALA A 360 0.93 -23.79 -14.24
N LEU A 361 0.29 -22.70 -13.84
CA LEU A 361 -1.14 -22.45 -14.04
C LEU A 361 -1.44 -21.73 -15.36
N PHE A 362 -0.65 -20.74 -15.74
CA PHE A 362 -0.98 -19.77 -16.78
C PHE A 362 0.12 -19.59 -17.83
N GLY A 363 1.32 -20.11 -17.62
CA GLY A 363 2.49 -19.87 -18.46
C GLY A 363 3.36 -18.72 -17.94
N SER A 364 4.42 -18.41 -18.67
CA SER A 364 5.45 -17.43 -18.27
C SER A 364 5.08 -15.97 -18.57
N GLU A 365 4.02 -15.74 -19.33
CA GLU A 365 3.60 -14.38 -19.73
C GLU A 365 2.58 -13.81 -18.74
N ARG A 366 2.74 -12.52 -18.44
CA ARG A 366 1.79 -11.77 -17.61
C ARG A 366 0.39 -11.77 -18.24
N GLN A 367 -0.63 -12.01 -17.42
CA GLN A 367 -2.04 -12.09 -17.81
C GLN A 367 -2.77 -10.78 -17.44
N GLY A 368 -2.42 -9.68 -18.09
CA GLY A 368 -3.07 -8.38 -17.87
C GLY A 368 -4.30 -8.16 -18.73
N HIS A 369 -5.12 -7.18 -18.37
CA HIS A 369 -6.32 -6.76 -19.10
C HIS A 369 -6.16 -5.38 -19.73
N ALA A 370 -6.92 -5.16 -20.83
CA ALA A 370 -7.16 -3.82 -21.32
C ALA A 370 -8.14 -3.10 -20.39
N ASP A 371 -7.84 -1.87 -19.99
CA ASP A 371 -8.82 -1.04 -19.33
C ASP A 371 -9.95 -0.73 -20.31
N PRO A 372 -11.24 -0.89 -19.93
CA PRO A 372 -12.37 -0.53 -20.78
C PRO A 372 -12.41 0.96 -21.11
N ASP A 373 -11.85 1.82 -20.25
CA ASP A 373 -11.66 3.23 -20.53
C ASP A 373 -10.33 3.43 -21.26
N PRO A 374 -10.34 3.82 -22.56
CA PRO A 374 -9.09 4.03 -23.31
C PRO A 374 -8.17 5.08 -22.71
N ALA A 375 -8.70 6.02 -21.92
CA ALA A 375 -7.90 7.02 -21.23
C ALA A 375 -7.07 6.44 -20.07
N ARG A 376 -7.54 5.32 -19.50
CA ARG A 376 -6.86 4.56 -18.44
C ARG A 376 -6.09 3.37 -18.99
N ASP A 377 -6.40 2.94 -20.23
CA ASP A 377 -5.73 1.79 -20.84
C ASP A 377 -4.25 2.10 -21.10
N ALA A 378 -3.47 1.81 -20.11
CA ALA A 378 -2.03 1.88 -20.20
C ALA A 378 -1.52 0.66 -20.99
N ILE A 379 -1.61 0.72 -22.33
CA ILE A 379 -1.12 -0.35 -23.25
C ILE A 379 0.28 -0.85 -22.86
N HIS A 380 1.12 0.04 -22.36
CA HIS A 380 2.45 -0.31 -21.87
C HIS A 380 2.42 -1.24 -20.65
N LEU A 381 1.35 -1.25 -19.83
CA LEU A 381 1.22 -2.16 -18.71
C LEU A 381 1.08 -3.62 -19.17
N ARG A 382 0.41 -3.87 -20.28
CA ARG A 382 0.25 -5.23 -20.85
C ARG A 382 1.55 -5.84 -21.36
N ARG A 383 2.59 -5.03 -21.56
CA ARG A 383 3.92 -5.45 -22.03
C ARG A 383 4.96 -5.45 -20.90
N ARG A 384 4.53 -5.22 -19.67
CA ARG A 384 5.42 -5.24 -18.51
C ARG A 384 5.85 -6.69 -18.22
N PRO A 385 7.03 -6.88 -17.62
CA PRO A 385 7.49 -8.20 -17.22
C PRO A 385 6.54 -8.82 -16.18
N LEU A 386 6.61 -10.14 -16.03
CA LEU A 386 5.84 -10.86 -15.02
C LEU A 386 6.14 -10.34 -13.61
N THR A 387 7.41 -10.10 -13.28
CA THR A 387 7.81 -9.52 -11.99
C THR A 387 7.92 -7.99 -12.09
N ASP A 388 7.23 -7.27 -11.22
CA ASP A 388 7.14 -5.82 -11.28
C ASP A 388 7.01 -5.19 -9.87
N LYS A 389 6.51 -3.97 -9.80
CA LYS A 389 6.34 -3.14 -8.60
C LYS A 389 5.04 -2.38 -8.66
N TRP A 390 4.52 -1.96 -7.51
CA TRP A 390 3.46 -0.96 -7.46
C TRP A 390 4.00 0.46 -7.64
N THR A 391 3.14 1.33 -8.10
CA THR A 391 3.38 2.78 -8.14
C THR A 391 2.92 3.47 -6.87
N PHE A 392 2.00 2.87 -6.14
CA PHE A 392 1.47 3.31 -4.85
C PHE A 392 2.04 2.49 -3.68
N SER A 393 1.61 2.81 -2.48
CA SER A 393 2.04 2.20 -1.21
C SER A 393 1.01 1.15 -0.78
N THR A 394 1.42 0.16 -0.01
CA THR A 394 0.60 -0.96 0.47
C THR A 394 0.99 -1.32 1.90
N ASN A 395 0.24 -2.20 2.57
CA ASN A 395 0.62 -2.77 3.87
C ASN A 395 2.03 -3.38 3.93
N GLY A 396 2.63 -3.68 2.79
CA GLY A 396 4.00 -4.16 2.68
C GLY A 396 5.04 -3.25 3.35
N VAL A 397 4.73 -1.96 3.52
CA VAL A 397 5.57 -1.00 4.27
C VAL A 397 5.80 -1.43 5.72
N SER A 398 4.81 -2.02 6.36
CA SER A 398 4.95 -2.53 7.72
C SER A 398 5.35 -4.00 7.71
N ILE A 399 4.71 -4.83 6.90
CA ILE A 399 5.00 -6.26 6.82
C ILE A 399 6.51 -6.48 6.60
N GLN A 400 7.04 -6.01 5.49
CA GLN A 400 8.46 -6.16 5.17
C GLN A 400 9.28 -4.94 5.59
N GLY A 401 8.82 -3.74 5.27
CA GLY A 401 9.60 -2.53 5.50
C GLY A 401 9.95 -2.30 6.96
N ARG A 402 9.00 -2.48 7.90
CA ARG A 402 9.25 -2.34 9.34
C ARG A 402 9.69 -3.63 10.01
N TYR A 403 9.02 -4.74 9.75
CA TYR A 403 9.18 -5.96 10.54
C TYR A 403 10.03 -7.02 9.86
N GLY A 404 10.35 -6.86 8.58
CA GLY A 404 11.18 -7.81 7.83
C GLY A 404 10.51 -9.16 7.62
N ILE A 405 9.17 -9.22 7.70
CA ILE A 405 8.41 -10.38 7.26
C ILE A 405 8.38 -10.33 5.73
N PRO A 406 8.87 -11.35 5.00
CA PRO A 406 8.88 -11.33 3.54
C PRO A 406 7.49 -11.05 2.97
N CYS A 407 7.37 -10.15 1.98
CA CYS A 407 6.12 -9.78 1.35
C CYS A 407 6.25 -9.82 -0.17
N VAL A 408 5.22 -10.26 -0.86
CA VAL A 408 5.15 -10.28 -2.32
C VAL A 408 3.71 -10.05 -2.75
N GLY A 409 3.50 -9.43 -3.90
CA GLY A 409 2.16 -9.11 -4.35
C GLY A 409 1.69 -9.92 -5.54
N PHE A 410 0.43 -10.31 -5.49
CA PHE A 410 -0.37 -10.78 -6.63
C PHE A 410 -1.84 -10.64 -6.27
N GLY A 411 -2.58 -9.81 -6.98
CA GLY A 411 -3.99 -9.58 -6.69
C GLY A 411 -4.81 -9.23 -7.93
N PRO A 412 -6.14 -9.42 -7.84
CA PRO A 412 -7.06 -9.17 -8.94
C PRO A 412 -7.23 -7.68 -9.22
N GLY A 413 -7.59 -7.35 -10.45
CA GLY A 413 -7.77 -5.97 -10.88
C GLY A 413 -6.48 -5.29 -11.31
N ALA A 414 -6.55 -3.99 -11.54
CA ALA A 414 -5.46 -3.19 -12.05
C ALA A 414 -5.27 -1.89 -11.25
N GLU A 415 -4.01 -1.43 -11.10
CA GLU A 415 -3.68 -0.17 -10.43
C GLU A 415 -4.46 1.04 -10.98
N SER A 416 -4.79 1.03 -12.28
CA SER A 416 -5.56 2.09 -12.92
C SER A 416 -7.00 2.23 -12.40
N GLN A 417 -7.51 1.21 -11.71
CA GLN A 417 -8.83 1.18 -11.12
C GLN A 417 -8.86 1.76 -9.70
N ALA A 418 -7.72 1.70 -9.00
CA ALA A 418 -7.61 2.19 -7.62
C ALA A 418 -8.00 3.69 -7.54
N HIS A 419 -8.86 4.03 -6.59
CA HIS A 419 -9.39 5.37 -6.34
C HIS A 419 -10.15 6.02 -7.51
N ALA A 420 -10.31 5.33 -8.64
CA ALA A 420 -11.00 5.86 -9.81
C ALA A 420 -12.52 5.75 -9.69
N PRO A 421 -13.30 6.65 -10.31
CA PRO A 421 -14.72 6.42 -10.53
C PRO A 421 -14.92 5.31 -11.56
N ASN A 422 -16.06 4.63 -11.52
CA ASN A 422 -16.37 3.47 -12.37
C ASN A 422 -15.36 2.34 -12.20
N GLU A 423 -14.87 2.15 -10.98
CA GLU A 423 -13.97 1.06 -10.63
C GLU A 423 -14.57 -0.29 -10.98
N ILE A 424 -13.76 -1.18 -11.56
CA ILE A 424 -14.12 -2.55 -11.91
C ILE A 424 -13.02 -3.51 -11.49
N THR A 425 -13.40 -4.79 -11.33
CA THR A 425 -12.46 -5.91 -11.34
C THR A 425 -12.97 -7.01 -12.27
N TRP A 426 -12.08 -7.87 -12.77
CA TRP A 426 -12.43 -8.94 -13.70
C TRP A 426 -12.71 -10.23 -12.94
N LYS A 427 -13.82 -10.90 -13.28
CA LYS A 427 -14.17 -12.20 -12.70
C LYS A 427 -13.07 -13.25 -12.92
N GLN A 428 -12.41 -13.20 -14.09
CA GLN A 428 -11.31 -14.10 -14.40
C GLN A 428 -10.11 -13.88 -13.46
N ASP A 429 -9.87 -12.63 -13.02
CA ASP A 429 -8.79 -12.35 -12.08
C ASP A 429 -9.07 -12.95 -10.71
N LEU A 430 -10.33 -12.90 -10.23
CA LEU A 430 -10.70 -13.55 -8.97
C LEU A 430 -10.37 -15.06 -9.03
N VAL A 431 -10.72 -15.69 -10.15
CA VAL A 431 -10.46 -17.13 -10.37
C VAL A 431 -8.97 -17.41 -10.44
N ASN A 432 -8.22 -16.62 -11.22
CA ASN A 432 -6.78 -16.81 -11.39
C ASN A 432 -6.03 -16.61 -10.07
N CYS A 433 -6.38 -15.57 -9.31
CA CYS A 433 -5.77 -15.30 -8.02
C CYS A 433 -6.07 -16.43 -7.01
N ALA A 434 -7.31 -16.87 -6.89
CA ALA A 434 -7.68 -17.98 -6.01
C ALA A 434 -6.93 -19.27 -6.37
N ALA A 435 -6.76 -19.57 -7.67
CA ALA A 435 -6.00 -20.72 -8.13
C ALA A 435 -4.50 -20.60 -7.79
N LEU A 436 -3.90 -19.42 -8.02
CA LEU A 436 -2.49 -19.18 -7.72
C LEU A 436 -2.25 -19.29 -6.22
N TYR A 437 -3.08 -18.66 -5.40
CA TYR A 437 -2.94 -18.73 -3.93
C TYR A 437 -3.01 -20.16 -3.43
N ALA A 438 -3.89 -20.98 -4.01
CA ALA A 438 -4.03 -22.39 -3.64
C ALA A 438 -2.77 -23.21 -3.99
N ALA A 439 -2.03 -22.84 -5.03
CA ALA A 439 -0.83 -23.56 -5.46
C ALA A 439 0.44 -23.16 -4.68
N VAL A 440 0.54 -21.91 -4.24
CA VAL A 440 1.77 -21.33 -3.67
C VAL A 440 2.33 -22.10 -2.47
N PRO A 441 1.54 -22.53 -1.45
CA PRO A 441 2.11 -23.22 -0.28
C PRO A 441 2.84 -24.49 -0.62
N GLY A 442 2.39 -25.22 -1.63
CA GLY A 442 3.02 -26.47 -2.08
C GLY A 442 4.26 -26.28 -2.96
N LEU A 443 4.53 -25.06 -3.41
CA LEU A 443 5.68 -24.70 -4.26
C LEU A 443 6.75 -23.91 -3.49
N TYR A 444 6.42 -23.41 -2.31
CA TYR A 444 7.37 -22.68 -1.49
C TYR A 444 8.48 -23.60 -0.97
N LYS A 445 9.74 -23.22 -1.25
CA LYS A 445 10.94 -23.97 -0.87
C LYS A 445 11.69 -23.21 0.22
N GLU A 446 11.42 -23.57 1.46
CA GLU A 446 12.03 -22.93 2.64
C GLU A 446 13.55 -23.04 2.67
N GLU A 447 14.11 -24.14 2.16
CA GLU A 447 15.55 -24.33 2.04
C GLU A 447 16.22 -23.27 1.17
N ASN A 448 15.44 -22.59 0.32
CA ASN A 448 15.88 -21.48 -0.50
C ASN A 448 15.55 -20.13 0.13
N LYS A 449 15.12 -20.10 1.39
CA LYS A 449 14.91 -18.86 2.16
C LYS A 449 16.27 -18.20 2.36
N THR A 450 16.55 -17.23 1.55
CA THR A 450 17.79 -16.47 1.59
C THR A 450 17.60 -15.14 2.29
N ALA A 451 18.70 -14.52 2.72
CA ALA A 451 18.70 -13.14 3.24
C ALA A 451 18.45 -12.07 2.15
N ASP A 452 17.78 -12.45 1.06
CA ASP A 452 17.54 -11.57 -0.09
C ASP A 452 16.42 -10.54 0.14
N VAL A 453 15.82 -10.53 1.33
CA VAL A 453 14.84 -9.50 1.73
C VAL A 453 15.61 -8.24 2.09
N THR A 454 15.58 -7.26 1.20
CA THR A 454 16.20 -5.95 1.44
C THR A 454 15.31 -5.16 2.39
N GLN A 455 15.83 -4.84 3.58
CA GLN A 455 15.13 -4.03 4.58
C GLN A 455 15.75 -2.65 4.64
N PHE A 456 14.94 -1.65 4.37
CA PHE A 456 15.33 -0.25 4.58
C PHE A 456 14.91 0.22 5.97
N ARG A 457 15.30 -0.55 6.99
CA ARG A 457 15.00 -0.22 8.38
C ARG A 457 15.75 1.01 8.83
N GLN A 458 15.00 1.89 9.45
CA GLN A 458 15.53 2.91 10.31
C GLN A 458 15.22 2.54 11.75
N SER A 459 16.23 2.62 12.64
CA SER A 459 15.99 2.63 14.07
C SER A 459 15.39 4.00 14.42
N LEU A 460 14.11 4.03 14.75
CA LEU A 460 13.47 5.22 15.30
C LEU A 460 14.06 5.50 16.68
N THR A 461 14.49 6.72 16.92
CA THR A 461 14.85 7.19 18.25
C THR A 461 13.71 8.04 18.82
N ASP A 462 13.52 8.04 20.14
CA ASP A 462 12.47 8.82 20.82
C ASP A 462 12.52 10.34 20.51
N ASN A 463 13.61 10.83 19.92
CA ASN A 463 13.80 12.22 19.53
C ASN A 463 13.18 12.57 18.16
N ASP A 464 12.82 11.57 17.36
CA ASP A 464 12.27 11.80 16.00
C ASP A 464 10.74 12.00 16.02
N ILE A 465 10.11 11.74 17.16
CA ILE A 465 8.65 11.72 17.33
C ILE A 465 8.12 13.02 17.99
N LYS A 466 8.96 14.00 18.29
CA LYS A 466 8.55 15.22 19.01
C LYS A 466 8.53 16.47 18.16
#